data_924a59942cb7a0fc62d42f82f77462f6
#
_entry.id   924a59942cb7a0fc62d42f82f77462f6
#
_cell.length_a   1.000
_cell.length_b   1.000
_cell.length_c   1.000
_cell.angle_alpha   90.00
_cell.angle_beta   90.00
_cell.angle_gamma   90.00
#
_symmetry.space_group_name_H-M   'P 1'
#
loop_
_entity.id
_entity.type
_entity.pdbx_description
1 polymer ?
#
loop_
_entity_poly.entity_id
_entity_poly.type
_entity_poly.pdbx_seq_one_letter_code
_entity_poly.pdbx_strand_id
1 'polypeptide(L)'
;MSGKSGKNIANITQALKNRKNKKLSQTARAGLVFSVARTRRMLKSHSPEKRLTTTSSVYLASVVEYLLAEILELAGNACRDNRKKLITPRFIQLAVKNDDEFCQLLKHVTIIQGGVLPYVHPQLLPKKGQAKREYYDEI
;
A
#
# COMPACT_ATOMS: atom_id res chain seq x y z
N MET A 1 -35.51 -32.59 37.61
CA MET A 1 -34.84 -32.23 36.32
C MET A 1 -34.41 -30.76 36.40
N SER A 2 -33.28 -30.52 37.02
CA SER A 2 -32.74 -29.13 37.12
C SER A 2 -31.21 -29.21 37.15
N GLY A 3 -30.56 -29.00 36.05
CA GLY A 3 -29.09 -29.07 36.01
C GLY A 3 -28.43 -28.66 34.71
N LYS A 4 -29.16 -28.47 33.64
CA LYS A 4 -28.53 -28.13 32.30
C LYS A 4 -28.42 -26.65 31.99
N SER A 5 -29.27 -25.80 32.59
CA SER A 5 -29.29 -24.36 32.29
C SER A 5 -28.10 -23.58 32.87
N GLY A 6 -27.66 -23.91 34.07
CA GLY A 6 -26.56 -23.20 34.72
C GLY A 6 -25.18 -23.42 34.08
N LYS A 7 -24.93 -24.58 33.47
CA LYS A 7 -23.66 -24.89 32.78
C LYS A 7 -23.51 -24.09 31.49
N ASN A 8 -24.60 -23.80 30.77
CA ASN A 8 -24.56 -23.04 29.54
C ASN A 8 -24.25 -21.57 29.80
N ILE A 9 -24.79 -20.98 30.87
CA ILE A 9 -24.54 -19.60 31.27
C ILE A 9 -23.09 -19.41 31.70
N ALA A 10 -22.55 -20.37 32.50
CA ALA A 10 -21.15 -20.33 32.93
C ALA A 10 -20.19 -20.42 31.73
N ASN A 11 -20.47 -21.29 30.74
CA ASN A 11 -19.66 -21.41 29.52
C ASN A 11 -19.69 -20.14 28.66
N ILE A 12 -20.84 -19.51 28.54
CA ILE A 12 -20.98 -18.22 27.80
C ILE A 12 -20.21 -17.10 28.52
N THR A 13 -20.32 -17.03 29.84
CA THR A 13 -19.59 -16.03 30.66
C THR A 13 -18.08 -16.24 30.57
N GLN A 14 -17.63 -17.50 30.58
CA GLN A 14 -16.21 -17.85 30.43
C GLN A 14 -15.70 -17.49 29.02
N ALA A 15 -16.49 -17.77 27.97
CA ALA A 15 -16.17 -17.40 26.59
C ALA A 15 -16.10 -15.87 26.39
N LEU A 16 -16.97 -15.12 27.06
CA LEU A 16 -16.95 -13.65 27.03
C LEU A 16 -15.74 -13.08 27.79
N LYS A 17 -15.38 -13.67 28.95
CA LYS A 17 -14.15 -13.31 29.69
C LYS A 17 -12.91 -13.61 28.86
N ASN A 18 -12.85 -14.75 28.17
CA ASN A 18 -11.74 -15.11 27.32
C ASN A 18 -11.60 -14.19 26.08
N ARG A 19 -12.72 -13.67 25.54
CA ARG A 19 -12.70 -12.62 24.51
C ARG A 19 -12.14 -11.30 25.02
N LYS A 20 -12.51 -10.86 26.22
CA LYS A 20 -11.98 -9.61 26.84
C LYS A 20 -10.50 -9.72 27.19
N ASN A 21 -9.98 -10.90 27.49
CA ASN A 21 -8.58 -11.12 27.85
C ASN A 21 -7.65 -11.39 26.63
N LYS A 22 -8.17 -11.42 25.41
CA LYS A 22 -7.34 -11.57 24.22
C LYS A 22 -6.47 -10.32 24.07
N LYS A 23 -5.18 -10.42 24.40
CA LYS A 23 -4.21 -9.32 24.22
C LYS A 23 -4.23 -8.89 22.77
N LEU A 24 -4.63 -7.66 22.52
CA LEU A 24 -4.57 -7.06 21.18
C LEU A 24 -3.14 -7.08 20.66
N SER A 25 -2.96 -7.39 19.38
CA SER A 25 -1.65 -7.32 18.73
C SER A 25 -1.09 -5.88 18.77
N GLN A 26 0.21 -5.72 18.65
CA GLN A 26 0.83 -4.40 18.57
C GLN A 26 0.29 -3.58 17.40
N THR A 27 0.05 -4.22 16.27
CA THR A 27 -0.58 -3.64 15.08
C THR A 27 -1.99 -3.11 15.38
N ALA A 28 -2.83 -3.92 16.01
CA ALA A 28 -4.19 -3.52 16.38
C ALA A 28 -4.22 -2.41 17.46
N ARG A 29 -3.26 -2.43 18.39
CA ARG A 29 -3.13 -1.35 19.40
C ARG A 29 -2.69 -0.02 18.80
N ALA A 30 -1.88 -0.07 17.75
CA ALA A 30 -1.43 1.09 17.00
C ALA A 30 -2.45 1.61 15.97
N GLY A 31 -3.53 0.86 15.72
CA GLY A 31 -4.53 1.21 14.68
C GLY A 31 -4.01 1.06 13.25
N LEU A 32 -2.92 0.31 13.05
CA LEU A 32 -2.30 0.12 11.75
C LEU A 32 -2.82 -1.15 11.07
N VAL A 33 -2.84 -1.14 9.75
CA VAL A 33 -3.05 -2.33 8.90
C VAL A 33 -1.71 -3.04 8.65
N PHE A 34 -0.63 -2.26 8.50
CA PHE A 34 0.71 -2.77 8.26
C PHE A 34 1.31 -3.45 9.48
N SER A 35 1.93 -4.63 9.29
CA SER A 35 2.35 -5.48 10.40
C SER A 35 3.59 -4.93 11.14
N VAL A 36 3.38 -4.38 12.33
CA VAL A 36 4.46 -3.89 13.23
C VAL A 36 5.47 -5.00 13.56
N ALA A 37 5.02 -6.25 13.74
CA ALA A 37 5.91 -7.38 14.05
C ALA A 37 6.87 -7.71 12.91
N ARG A 38 6.39 -7.68 11.65
CA ARG A 38 7.23 -7.88 10.46
C ARG A 38 8.24 -6.76 10.30
N THR A 39 7.80 -5.51 10.43
CA THR A 39 8.66 -4.33 10.37
C THR A 39 9.78 -4.41 11.42
N ARG A 40 9.45 -4.77 12.66
CA ARG A 40 10.44 -4.97 13.72
C ARG A 40 11.47 -6.05 13.37
N ARG A 41 11.02 -7.16 12.81
CA ARG A 41 11.93 -8.26 12.40
C ARG A 41 12.88 -7.82 11.30
N MET A 42 12.38 -7.13 10.28
CA MET A 42 13.19 -6.60 9.18
C MET A 42 14.18 -5.55 9.68
N LEU A 43 13.74 -4.63 10.52
CA LEU A 43 14.60 -3.60 11.10
C LEU A 43 15.72 -4.21 11.96
N LYS A 44 15.41 -5.27 12.73
CA LYS A 44 16.41 -5.99 13.52
C LYS A 44 17.40 -6.74 12.64
N SER A 45 16.99 -7.30 11.51
CA SER A 45 17.90 -7.97 10.60
C SER A 45 18.88 -7.00 9.90
N HIS A 46 18.44 -5.76 9.65
CA HIS A 46 19.29 -4.71 9.06
C HIS A 46 20.26 -4.05 10.08
N SER A 47 19.88 -4.05 11.35
CA SER A 47 20.68 -3.44 12.41
C SER A 47 20.75 -4.36 13.63
N PRO A 48 21.45 -5.50 13.55
CA PRO A 48 21.45 -6.52 14.61
C PRO A 48 22.06 -6.03 15.93
N GLU A 49 23.01 -5.10 15.87
CA GLU A 49 23.73 -4.58 17.03
C GLU A 49 22.92 -3.54 17.83
N LYS A 50 21.89 -2.93 17.21
CA LYS A 50 21.11 -1.87 17.84
C LYS A 50 19.95 -2.41 18.65
N ARG A 51 19.70 -1.80 19.81
CA ARG A 51 18.48 -2.05 20.60
C ARG A 51 17.31 -1.34 19.96
N LEU A 52 16.24 -2.09 19.67
CA LEU A 52 15.02 -1.58 19.06
C LEU A 52 13.89 -1.56 20.06
N THR A 53 13.29 -0.39 20.25
CA THR A 53 12.07 -0.25 21.05
C THR A 53 10.85 -0.69 20.24
N THR A 54 9.76 -0.99 20.90
CA THR A 54 8.49 -1.28 20.25
C THR A 54 7.95 -0.05 19.53
N THR A 55 8.11 1.12 20.13
CA THR A 55 7.69 2.42 19.56
C THR A 55 8.40 2.74 18.24
N SER A 56 9.72 2.46 18.12
CA SER A 56 10.45 2.63 16.86
C SER A 56 9.85 1.80 15.72
N SER A 57 9.46 0.56 16.05
CA SER A 57 8.85 -0.34 15.06
C SER A 57 7.45 0.11 14.65
N VAL A 58 6.67 0.68 15.58
CA VAL A 58 5.35 1.26 15.30
C VAL A 58 5.50 2.49 14.42
N TYR A 59 6.43 3.40 14.77
CA TYR A 59 6.69 4.60 13.99
C TYR A 59 7.08 4.27 12.54
N LEU A 60 8.05 3.36 12.36
CA LEU A 60 8.45 2.94 11.01
C LEU A 60 7.29 2.29 10.24
N ALA A 61 6.49 1.45 10.90
CA ALA A 61 5.34 0.81 10.27
C ALA A 61 4.30 1.84 9.81
N SER A 62 4.04 2.89 10.61
CA SER A 62 3.10 3.95 10.24
C SER A 62 3.60 4.80 9.06
N VAL A 63 4.90 5.12 9.01
CA VAL A 63 5.48 5.84 7.88
C VAL A 63 5.38 5.02 6.60
N VAL A 64 5.72 3.72 6.64
CA VAL A 64 5.62 2.84 5.47
C VAL A 64 4.16 2.67 5.03
N GLU A 65 3.22 2.54 5.96
CA GLU A 65 1.78 2.47 5.65
C GLU A 65 1.32 3.73 4.92
N TYR A 66 1.71 4.91 5.39
CA TYR A 66 1.37 6.18 4.75
C TYR A 66 1.92 6.27 3.32
N LEU A 67 3.22 5.98 3.13
CA LEU A 67 3.84 6.01 1.80
C LEU A 67 3.18 5.03 0.83
N LEU A 68 2.83 3.82 1.31
CA LEU A 68 2.13 2.83 0.49
C LEU A 68 0.71 3.29 0.11
N ALA A 69 -0.02 3.92 1.03
CA ALA A 69 -1.35 4.44 0.76
C ALA A 69 -1.30 5.52 -0.33
N GLU A 70 -0.35 6.44 -0.25
CA GLU A 70 -0.16 7.49 -1.24
C GLU A 70 0.19 6.95 -2.64
N ILE A 71 1.17 6.02 -2.71
CA ILE A 71 1.52 5.37 -3.99
C ILE A 71 0.32 4.64 -4.59
N LEU A 72 -0.47 3.94 -3.78
CA LEU A 72 -1.64 3.22 -4.26
C LEU A 72 -2.77 4.16 -4.70
N GLU A 73 -2.94 5.29 -4.04
CA GLU A 73 -3.90 6.31 -4.45
C GLU A 73 -3.53 6.89 -5.82
N LEU A 74 -2.26 7.31 -6.00
CA LEU A 74 -1.75 7.81 -7.27
C LEU A 74 -1.85 6.75 -8.39
N ALA A 75 -1.48 5.49 -8.09
CA ALA A 75 -1.62 4.39 -9.04
C ALA A 75 -3.09 4.09 -9.39
N GLY A 76 -3.99 4.22 -8.42
CA GLY A 76 -5.44 4.09 -8.61
C GLY A 76 -6.00 5.18 -9.52
N ASN A 77 -5.55 6.42 -9.36
CA ASN A 77 -5.91 7.54 -10.22
C ASN A 77 -5.42 7.31 -11.66
N ALA A 78 -4.14 6.95 -11.82
CA ALA A 78 -3.58 6.61 -13.13
C ALA A 78 -4.31 5.44 -13.81
N CYS A 79 -4.73 4.44 -13.03
CA CYS A 79 -5.52 3.30 -13.52
C CYS A 79 -6.91 3.76 -14.01
N ARG A 80 -7.57 4.64 -13.27
CA ARG A 80 -8.90 5.20 -13.60
C ARG A 80 -8.85 6.06 -14.86
N ASP A 81 -7.83 6.90 -14.99
CA ASP A 81 -7.62 7.75 -16.16
C ASP A 81 -7.45 6.92 -17.45
N ASN A 82 -6.79 5.78 -17.33
CA ASN A 82 -6.64 4.80 -18.40
C ASN A 82 -7.85 3.86 -18.57
N ARG A 83 -8.98 4.13 -17.90
CA ARG A 83 -10.22 3.34 -17.95
C ARG A 83 -10.01 1.86 -17.60
N LYS A 84 -9.02 1.56 -16.75
CA LYS A 84 -8.74 0.21 -16.24
C LYS A 84 -9.30 0.05 -14.83
N LYS A 85 -9.58 -1.21 -14.45
CA LYS A 85 -10.10 -1.56 -13.12
C LYS A 85 -9.06 -2.26 -12.24
N LEU A 86 -7.96 -2.71 -12.83
CA LEU A 86 -6.91 -3.47 -12.16
C LEU A 86 -5.63 -2.65 -12.08
N ILE A 87 -5.13 -2.44 -10.88
CA ILE A 87 -3.82 -1.82 -10.66
C ILE A 87 -2.74 -2.86 -10.99
N THR A 88 -1.96 -2.59 -12.01
CA THR A 88 -0.82 -3.40 -12.44
C THR A 88 0.50 -2.70 -12.05
N PRO A 89 1.65 -3.39 -12.08
CA PRO A 89 2.95 -2.75 -11.86
C PRO A 89 3.19 -1.56 -12.79
N ARG A 90 2.60 -1.56 -13.98
CA ARG A 90 2.65 -0.42 -14.92
C ARG A 90 2.08 0.85 -14.31
N PHE A 91 0.93 0.79 -13.63
CA PHE A 91 0.31 1.97 -13.02
C PHE A 91 1.08 2.45 -11.79
N ILE A 92 1.69 1.53 -11.04
CA ILE A 92 2.61 1.89 -9.94
C ILE A 92 3.83 2.63 -10.49
N GLN A 93 4.41 2.14 -11.59
CA GLN A 93 5.55 2.81 -12.25
C GLN A 93 5.17 4.21 -12.74
N LEU A 94 4.00 4.37 -13.37
CA LEU A 94 3.51 5.67 -13.82
C LEU A 94 3.29 6.62 -12.64
N ALA A 95 2.68 6.16 -11.55
CA ALA A 95 2.47 6.95 -10.34
C ALA A 95 3.81 7.45 -9.74
N VAL A 96 4.75 6.53 -9.51
CA VAL A 96 6.06 6.83 -8.93
C VAL A 96 6.88 7.78 -9.82
N LYS A 97 6.80 7.64 -11.14
CA LYS A 97 7.60 8.46 -12.06
C LYS A 97 7.00 9.82 -12.36
N ASN A 98 5.69 9.98 -12.18
CA ASN A 98 5.01 11.28 -12.35
C ASN A 98 5.09 12.17 -11.12
N ASP A 99 5.40 11.59 -9.96
CA ASP A 99 5.61 12.31 -8.71
C ASP A 99 7.10 12.53 -8.47
N ASP A 100 7.51 13.77 -8.30
CA ASP A 100 8.92 14.13 -8.16
C ASP A 100 9.53 13.61 -6.86
N GLU A 101 8.76 13.58 -5.77
CA GLU A 101 9.24 13.13 -4.46
C GLU A 101 9.43 11.60 -4.46
N PHE A 102 8.45 10.85 -4.96
CA PHE A 102 8.58 9.41 -5.12
C PHE A 102 9.62 9.02 -6.16
N CYS A 103 9.77 9.79 -7.22
CA CYS A 103 10.81 9.58 -8.22
C CYS A 103 12.22 9.69 -7.61
N GLN A 104 12.43 10.66 -6.73
CA GLN A 104 13.70 10.81 -6.01
C GLN A 104 13.89 9.70 -4.96
N LEU A 105 12.87 9.41 -4.17
CA LEU A 105 12.94 8.38 -3.11
C LEU A 105 13.25 7.00 -3.69
N LEU A 106 12.63 6.65 -4.82
CA LEU A 106 12.74 5.35 -5.47
C LEU A 106 13.67 5.35 -6.69
N LYS A 107 14.57 6.32 -6.76
CA LYS A 107 15.51 6.50 -7.90
C LYS A 107 16.29 5.24 -8.26
N HIS A 108 16.70 4.46 -7.25
CA HIS A 108 17.51 3.25 -7.43
C HIS A 108 16.69 1.96 -7.44
N VAL A 109 15.36 2.07 -7.43
CA VAL A 109 14.47 0.90 -7.42
C VAL A 109 13.94 0.64 -8.82
N THR A 110 14.04 -0.61 -9.26
CA THR A 110 13.46 -1.09 -10.53
C THR A 110 12.16 -1.82 -10.26
N ILE A 111 11.07 -1.35 -10.87
CA ILE A 111 9.77 -2.02 -10.80
C ILE A 111 9.65 -2.97 -11.99
N ILE A 112 9.66 -4.27 -11.70
CA ILE A 112 9.54 -5.31 -12.73
C ILE A 112 8.16 -5.17 -13.42
N GLN A 113 8.13 -5.25 -14.76
CA GLN A 113 6.94 -5.03 -15.59
C GLN A 113 6.36 -3.60 -15.52
N GLY A 114 7.11 -2.64 -14.99
CA GLY A 114 6.68 -1.25 -14.92
C GLY A 114 6.75 -0.51 -16.26
N GLY A 115 7.64 -0.93 -17.16
CA GLY A 115 7.90 -0.24 -18.44
C GLY A 115 8.57 1.13 -18.26
N VAL A 116 8.51 1.94 -19.27
CA VAL A 116 9.08 3.30 -19.31
C VAL A 116 7.97 4.35 -19.39
N LEU A 117 8.26 5.59 -18.98
CA LEU A 117 7.33 6.70 -19.19
C LEU A 117 7.15 6.95 -20.68
N PRO A 118 5.93 7.16 -21.16
CA PRO A 118 5.70 7.63 -22.51
C PRO A 118 6.26 9.05 -22.64
N TYR A 119 7.20 9.24 -23.55
CA TYR A 119 7.79 10.53 -23.84
C TYR A 119 7.89 10.72 -25.34
N VAL A 120 7.33 11.83 -25.82
CA VAL A 120 7.45 12.24 -27.21
C VAL A 120 8.13 13.61 -27.25
N HIS A 121 9.18 13.75 -28.05
CA HIS A 121 9.84 15.05 -28.21
C HIS A 121 8.83 16.09 -28.70
N PRO A 122 8.80 17.30 -28.10
CA PRO A 122 7.84 18.33 -28.50
C PRO A 122 7.86 18.68 -29.98
N GLN A 123 9.03 18.53 -30.62
CA GLN A 123 9.21 18.76 -32.05
C GLN A 123 8.50 17.72 -32.96
N LEU A 124 8.20 16.54 -32.41
CA LEU A 124 7.51 15.46 -33.11
C LEU A 124 5.99 15.47 -32.87
N LEU A 125 5.52 16.37 -31.99
CA LEU A 125 4.09 16.52 -31.76
C LEU A 125 3.43 17.28 -32.93
N PRO A 126 2.23 16.87 -33.38
CA PRO A 126 1.51 17.58 -34.42
C PRO A 126 1.18 19.00 -33.95
N LYS A 127 1.30 19.98 -34.84
CA LYS A 127 0.97 21.38 -34.56
C LYS A 127 -0.51 21.49 -34.20
N LYS A 128 -0.81 22.39 -33.24
CA LYS A 128 -2.19 22.65 -32.77
C LYS A 128 -3.09 22.98 -33.95
N GLY A 129 -4.00 22.07 -34.33
CA GLY A 129 -4.91 22.20 -35.49
C GLY A 129 -4.77 21.12 -36.58
N GLN A 130 -3.63 20.40 -36.66
CA GLN A 130 -3.44 19.32 -37.63
C GLN A 130 -3.81 17.92 -37.09
N ALA A 131 -3.85 17.74 -35.78
CA ALA A 131 -4.11 16.44 -35.14
C ALA A 131 -5.51 15.85 -35.37
N LYS A 132 -6.43 16.55 -36.02
CA LYS A 132 -7.81 16.11 -36.25
C LYS A 132 -8.09 15.58 -37.66
N ARG A 133 -7.19 15.75 -38.63
CA ARG A 133 -7.47 15.40 -40.03
C ARG A 133 -6.90 14.05 -40.48
N GLU A 134 -5.78 13.62 -39.94
CA GLU A 134 -5.11 12.38 -40.45
C GLU A 134 -5.65 11.06 -39.89
N TYR A 135 -6.47 11.09 -38.80
CA TYR A 135 -6.97 9.86 -38.19
C TYR A 135 -8.27 9.30 -38.81
N TYR A 136 -8.90 10.07 -39.72
CA TYR A 136 -10.18 9.67 -40.36
C TYR A 136 -10.08 9.34 -41.84
N ASP A 137 -8.90 9.53 -42.45
CA ASP A 137 -8.72 9.31 -43.88
C ASP A 137 -8.11 7.93 -44.22
N GLU A 138 -7.83 7.08 -43.21
CA GLU A 138 -7.27 5.72 -43.42
C GLU A 138 -8.21 4.59 -42.94
N ILE A 139 -9.52 4.77 -42.94
CA ILE A 139 -10.48 3.67 -42.71
C ILE A 139 -11.38 3.51 -43.92
#